data_c09bf9ae9bb4c677162cf5664bd80d95
#
_entry.id   c09bf9ae9bb4c677162cf5664bd80d95
#
_cell.length_a   1.000
_cell.length_b   1.000
_cell.length_c   1.000
_cell.angle_alpha   90.00
_cell.angle_beta   90.00
_cell.angle_gamma   90.00
#
_symmetry.space_group_name_H-M   'P 1'
#
loop_
_entity.id
_entity.type
_entity.pdbx_description
1 polymer ?
#
loop_
_entity_poly.entity_id
_entity_poly.type
_entity_poly.pdbx_seq_one_letter_code
_entity_poly.pdbx_strand_id
1 'polypeptide(L)'
;GGNRVVCAGALVCLGRIADPAFLQQVQQKGERIRVALSQSPEVEDIAGLGMMLGIRLKTKTAKEVANAALEAGVLVLTAKEKVRLLPPLTITQEELTLALDKLLGVLNG
;
A
#
# COMPACT_ATOMS: atom_id res chain seq x y z
N GLY A 1 -20.12 5.44 -22.29
CA GLY A 1 -19.55 4.88 -22.31
C GLY A 1 -19.18 3.78 -21.44
N GLY A 2 -18.88 2.85 -21.96
CA GLY A 2 -18.59 1.78 -21.22
C GLY A 2 -17.55 1.93 -20.24
N ASN A 3 -17.30 3.10 -20.00
CA ASN A 3 -16.22 3.15 -19.25
C ASN A 3 -16.56 3.13 -17.94
N ARG A 4 -17.62 2.93 -17.53
CA ARG A 4 -17.80 2.82 -16.37
C ARG A 4 -17.52 1.73 -15.84
N VAL A 5 -16.94 1.10 -15.53
CA VAL A 5 -16.72 -0.03 -15.07
C VAL A 5 -16.17 -0.09 -13.83
N VAL A 6 -16.34 -0.97 -13.13
CA VAL A 6 -15.93 -1.18 -11.87
C VAL A 6 -14.53 -1.41 -11.73
N CYS A 7 -13.91 -0.89 -10.76
CA CYS A 7 -12.54 -1.15 -10.44
C CYS A 7 -12.41 -2.13 -9.30
N ALA A 8 -13.13 -3.06 -9.24
CA ALA A 8 -13.29 -4.04 -8.24
C ALA A 8 -12.03 -4.51 -7.59
N GLY A 9 -11.38 -3.73 -6.94
CA GLY A 9 -10.17 -4.13 -6.27
C GLY A 9 -9.02 -4.36 -7.20
N ALA A 10 -9.23 -4.19 -8.47
CA ALA A 10 -8.17 -4.35 -9.42
C ALA A 10 -7.74 -2.99 -9.88
N LEU A 11 -6.62 -2.93 -10.51
CA LEU A 11 -6.18 -1.68 -11.06
C LEU A 11 -7.01 -1.33 -12.25
N VAL A 12 -7.75 -2.26 -12.76
CA VAL A 12 -8.40 -2.08 -14.01
C VAL A 12 -9.75 -1.49 -13.84
N CYS A 13 -9.96 -0.32 -14.39
CA CYS A 13 -11.24 0.25 -14.60
C CYS A 13 -11.24 0.59 -16.05
N LEU A 14 -12.26 0.19 -16.77
CA LEU A 14 -12.21 0.32 -18.21
C LEU A 14 -11.85 1.68 -18.72
N GLY A 15 -12.32 2.71 -18.21
CA GLY A 15 -11.99 4.02 -18.72
C GLY A 15 -10.56 4.45 -18.43
N ARG A 16 -9.92 3.81 -17.45
CA ARG A 16 -8.60 4.23 -17.06
C ARG A 16 -7.50 3.37 -17.58
N ILE A 17 -7.78 2.15 -17.91
CA ILE A 17 -6.74 1.25 -18.34
C ILE A 17 -6.04 1.73 -19.57
N ALA A 18 -6.67 2.58 -20.32
CA ALA A 18 -6.06 3.10 -21.54
C ALA A 18 -5.15 4.28 -21.29
N ASP A 19 -5.00 4.72 -20.06
CA ASP A 19 -4.15 5.86 -19.76
C ASP A 19 -2.80 5.38 -19.25
N PRO A 20 -1.79 5.32 -20.12
CA PRO A 20 -0.49 4.82 -19.69
C PRO A 20 0.19 5.69 -18.64
N ALA A 21 -0.06 6.98 -18.65
CA ALA A 21 0.52 7.85 -17.64
C ALA A 21 -0.03 7.54 -16.26
N PHE A 22 -1.31 7.25 -16.17
CA PHE A 22 -1.92 6.88 -14.90
C PHE A 22 -1.35 5.56 -14.39
N LEU A 23 -1.24 4.56 -15.27
CA LEU A 23 -0.71 3.26 -14.88
C LEU A 23 0.75 3.38 -14.46
N GLN A 24 1.51 4.22 -15.14
CA GLN A 24 2.90 4.42 -14.79
C GLN A 24 3.02 5.04 -13.39
N GLN A 25 2.16 6.00 -13.07
CA GLN A 25 2.16 6.59 -11.74
C GLN A 25 1.84 5.58 -10.66
N VAL A 26 0.89 4.69 -10.92
CA VAL A 26 0.54 3.64 -9.96
C VAL A 26 1.73 2.72 -9.74
N GLN A 27 2.42 2.34 -10.80
CA GLN A 27 3.59 1.48 -10.69
C GLN A 27 4.72 2.16 -9.92
N GLN A 28 4.94 3.44 -10.18
CA GLN A 28 5.99 4.19 -9.48
C GLN A 28 5.69 4.31 -8.00
N LYS A 29 4.45 4.58 -7.65
CA LYS A 29 4.05 4.65 -6.25
C LYS A 29 4.19 3.30 -5.56
N GLY A 30 3.80 2.23 -6.23
CA GLY A 30 3.95 0.89 -5.69
C GLY A 30 5.42 0.54 -5.44
N GLU A 31 6.27 0.87 -6.39
CA GLU A 31 7.69 0.62 -6.23
C GLU A 31 8.28 1.45 -5.08
N ARG A 32 7.82 2.68 -4.95
CA ARG A 32 8.27 3.53 -3.86
C ARG A 32 7.90 2.94 -2.51
N ILE A 33 6.69 2.39 -2.40
CA ILE A 33 6.25 1.73 -1.18
C ILE A 33 7.14 0.51 -0.88
N ARG A 34 7.41 -0.30 -1.90
CA ARG A 34 8.24 -1.49 -1.72
C ARG A 34 9.64 -1.12 -1.24
N VAL A 35 10.25 -0.14 -1.88
CA VAL A 35 11.60 0.28 -1.52
C VAL A 35 11.63 0.81 -0.10
N ALA A 36 10.68 1.66 0.26
CA ALA A 36 10.66 2.25 1.58
C ALA A 36 10.46 1.20 2.67
N LEU A 37 9.50 0.32 2.49
CA LEU A 37 9.17 -0.66 3.53
C LEU A 37 10.20 -1.78 3.60
N SER A 38 10.87 -2.08 2.50
CA SER A 38 11.92 -3.09 2.51
C SER A 38 13.13 -2.69 3.36
N GLN A 39 13.22 -1.43 3.72
CA GLN A 39 14.32 -0.98 4.57
C GLN A 39 14.06 -1.28 6.03
N SER A 40 12.85 -1.65 6.40
CA SER A 40 12.53 -1.97 7.77
C SER A 40 12.94 -3.42 8.08
N PRO A 41 13.70 -3.65 9.15
CA PRO A 41 14.04 -5.02 9.53
C PRO A 41 12.84 -5.85 9.98
N GLU A 42 11.72 -5.21 10.27
CA GLU A 42 10.51 -5.93 10.64
C GLU A 42 9.79 -6.53 9.43
N VAL A 43 10.06 -6.03 8.23
CA VAL A 43 9.41 -6.52 7.03
C VAL A 43 10.17 -7.72 6.49
N GLU A 44 9.48 -8.87 6.47
CA GLU A 44 10.09 -10.07 5.96
C GLU A 44 9.93 -10.19 4.45
N ASP A 45 8.77 -9.83 3.94
CA ASP A 45 8.46 -9.98 2.52
C ASP A 45 7.33 -9.04 2.13
N ILE A 46 7.33 -8.62 0.87
CA ILE A 46 6.27 -7.79 0.32
C ILE A 46 5.83 -8.43 -0.99
N ALA A 47 4.55 -8.68 -1.13
CA ALA A 47 4.00 -9.29 -2.32
C ALA A 47 2.78 -8.51 -2.79
N GLY A 48 2.48 -8.60 -4.05
CA GLY A 48 1.30 -7.94 -4.62
C GLY A 48 1.62 -7.25 -5.92
N LEU A 49 0.63 -6.54 -6.44
CA LEU A 49 0.75 -5.83 -7.70
C LEU A 49 0.47 -4.36 -7.49
N GLY A 50 1.26 -3.51 -8.14
CA GLY A 50 1.07 -2.08 -8.07
C GLY A 50 1.09 -1.61 -6.63
N MET A 51 0.01 -0.96 -6.22
CA MET A 51 -0.10 -0.44 -4.86
C MET A 51 -0.89 -1.35 -3.94
N MET A 52 -1.34 -2.50 -4.41
CA MET A 52 -2.07 -3.46 -3.60
C MET A 52 -1.07 -4.46 -3.05
N LEU A 53 -0.56 -4.20 -1.87
CA LEU A 53 0.57 -4.94 -1.34
C LEU A 53 0.22 -5.64 -0.02
N GLY A 54 0.75 -6.85 0.13
CA GLY A 54 0.67 -7.58 1.38
C GLY A 54 2.05 -7.66 1.99
N ILE A 55 2.15 -7.39 3.27
CA ILE A 55 3.43 -7.32 3.95
C ILE A 55 3.49 -8.38 5.03
N ARG A 56 4.49 -9.24 4.94
CA ARG A 56 4.72 -10.25 5.95
C ARG A 56 5.69 -9.69 6.98
N LEU A 57 5.38 -9.86 8.24
CA LEU A 57 6.16 -9.32 9.34
C LEU A 57 7.02 -10.40 9.98
N LYS A 58 8.11 -10.01 10.61
CA LYS A 58 9.01 -10.96 11.24
C LYS A 58 8.62 -11.27 12.67
N THR A 59 8.36 -10.25 13.48
CA THR A 59 8.12 -10.46 14.92
C THR A 59 6.79 -9.90 15.40
N LYS A 60 6.31 -8.83 14.78
CA LYS A 60 5.05 -8.22 15.20
C LYS A 60 3.89 -8.93 14.53
N THR A 61 2.72 -8.84 15.15
CA THR A 61 1.52 -9.37 14.51
C THR A 61 0.91 -8.29 13.61
N ALA A 62 0.17 -8.72 12.61
CA ALA A 62 -0.52 -7.79 11.73
C ALA A 62 -1.47 -6.90 12.51
N LYS A 63 -2.13 -7.47 13.52
CA LYS A 63 -3.08 -6.71 14.34
C LYS A 63 -2.38 -5.62 15.13
N GLU A 64 -1.23 -5.90 15.71
CA GLU A 64 -0.47 -4.90 16.44
C GLU A 64 -0.07 -3.75 15.53
N VAL A 65 0.41 -4.07 14.35
CA VAL A 65 0.84 -3.05 13.39
C VAL A 65 -0.36 -2.25 12.92
N ALA A 66 -1.48 -2.90 12.63
CA ALA A 66 -2.67 -2.20 12.17
C ALA A 66 -3.21 -1.24 13.22
N ASN A 67 -3.22 -1.66 14.49
CA ASN A 67 -3.70 -0.81 15.57
C ASN A 67 -2.77 0.38 15.79
N ALA A 68 -1.47 0.15 15.80
CA ALA A 68 -0.51 1.23 15.97
C ALA A 68 -0.53 2.20 14.79
N ALA A 69 -0.69 1.69 13.59
CA ALA A 69 -0.79 2.52 12.40
C ALA A 69 -2.02 3.41 12.47
N LEU A 70 -3.14 2.87 12.91
CA LEU A 70 -4.37 3.64 13.03
C LEU A 70 -4.19 4.77 14.03
N GLU A 71 -3.53 4.51 15.15
CA GLU A 71 -3.24 5.55 16.13
C GLU A 71 -2.34 6.62 15.56
N ALA A 72 -1.46 6.26 14.66
CA ALA A 72 -0.59 7.22 13.99
C ALA A 72 -1.28 7.94 12.83
N GLY A 73 -2.48 7.53 12.49
CA GLY A 73 -3.23 8.18 11.43
C GLY A 73 -3.16 7.47 10.08
N VAL A 74 -2.72 6.22 10.05
CA VAL A 74 -2.63 5.46 8.80
C VAL A 74 -3.51 4.22 8.90
N LEU A 75 -4.45 4.11 8.00
CA LEU A 75 -5.32 2.95 7.97
C LEU A 75 -4.71 1.85 7.11
N VAL A 76 -4.46 0.71 7.70
CA VAL A 76 -4.05 -0.48 6.95
C VAL A 76 -5.01 -1.60 7.32
N LEU A 77 -5.07 -2.60 6.46
CA LEU A 77 -5.95 -3.74 6.68
C LEU A 77 -5.12 -4.94 7.10
N THR A 78 -5.77 -5.98 7.55
CA THR A 78 -5.08 -7.22 7.88
C THR A 78 -5.73 -8.35 7.10
N ALA A 79 -4.93 -9.32 6.71
CA ALA A 79 -5.41 -10.53 6.09
C ALA A 79 -4.59 -11.65 6.68
N LYS A 80 -5.18 -12.36 7.62
CA LYS A 80 -4.48 -13.38 8.40
C LYS A 80 -3.29 -12.76 9.11
N GLU A 81 -2.10 -13.18 8.78
CA GLU A 81 -0.92 -12.66 9.46
C GLU A 81 -0.24 -11.54 8.71
N LYS A 82 -0.82 -11.11 7.60
CA LYS A 82 -0.20 -10.06 6.79
C LYS A 82 -0.91 -8.74 6.95
N VAL A 83 -0.13 -7.67 6.85
CA VAL A 83 -0.68 -6.33 6.74
C VAL A 83 -0.94 -6.08 5.26
N ARG A 84 -2.11 -5.58 4.93
CA ARG A 84 -2.46 -5.27 3.55
C ARG A 84 -2.58 -3.78 3.36
N LEU A 85 -1.93 -3.30 2.33
CA LEU A 85 -2.00 -1.90 1.95
C LEU A 85 -2.87 -1.76 0.71
N LEU A 86 -3.85 -0.89 0.79
CA LEU A 86 -4.73 -0.61 -0.32
C LEU A 86 -4.93 0.91 -0.41
N PRO A 87 -3.87 1.66 -0.65
CA PRO A 87 -4.02 3.11 -0.71
C PRO A 87 -4.81 3.51 -1.95
N PRO A 88 -5.47 4.66 -1.90
CA PRO A 88 -6.15 5.16 -3.09
C PRO A 88 -5.14 5.31 -4.23
N LEU A 89 -5.52 4.92 -5.43
CA LEU A 89 -4.62 5.05 -6.57
C LEU A 89 -4.25 6.50 -6.86
N THR A 90 -5.06 7.43 -6.37
CA THR A 90 -4.83 8.85 -6.56
C THR A 90 -4.08 9.50 -5.40
N ILE A 91 -3.58 8.73 -4.47
CA ILE A 91 -2.82 9.29 -3.34
C ILE A 91 -1.66 10.13 -3.87
N THR A 92 -1.45 11.29 -3.29
CA THR A 92 -0.39 12.17 -3.77
C THR A 92 0.96 11.70 -3.22
N GLN A 93 2.05 12.16 -3.83
CA GLN A 93 3.38 11.82 -3.35
C GLN A 93 3.62 12.35 -1.93
N GLU A 94 3.05 13.50 -1.62
CA GLU A 94 3.18 14.07 -0.28
C GLU A 94 2.44 13.23 0.75
N GLU A 95 1.23 12.81 0.42
CA GLU A 95 0.47 11.94 1.30
C GLU A 95 1.17 10.61 1.49
N LEU A 96 1.75 10.10 0.42
CA LEU A 96 2.47 8.84 0.46
C LEU A 96 3.71 8.94 1.36
N THR A 97 4.45 10.04 1.26
CA THR A 97 5.60 10.28 2.12
C THR A 97 5.19 10.25 3.59
N LEU A 98 4.11 10.96 3.91
CA LEU A 98 3.65 11.02 5.29
C LEU A 98 3.21 9.66 5.80
N ALA A 99 2.46 8.94 4.98
CA ALA A 99 1.98 7.61 5.37
C ALA A 99 3.13 6.62 5.55
N LEU A 100 4.12 6.66 4.66
CA LEU A 100 5.27 5.77 4.77
C LEU A 100 6.12 6.08 6.00
N ASP A 101 6.30 7.36 6.30
CA ASP A 101 7.07 7.75 7.49
C ASP A 101 6.38 7.23 8.75
N LYS A 102 5.07 7.37 8.83
CA LYS A 102 4.32 6.91 9.98
C LYS A 102 4.35 5.38 10.09
N LEU A 103 4.18 4.71 8.98
CA LEU A 103 4.17 3.26 8.98
C LEU A 103 5.53 2.69 9.34
N LEU A 104 6.61 3.28 8.83
CA LEU A 104 7.95 2.87 9.21
C LEU A 104 8.20 3.09 10.70
N GLY A 105 7.70 4.19 11.25
CA GLY A 105 7.80 4.42 12.68
C GLY A 105 7.13 3.32 13.49
N VAL A 106 5.97 2.86 13.03
CA VAL A 106 5.25 1.77 13.68
C VAL A 106 6.01 0.46 13.55
N LEU A 107 6.52 0.16 12.35
CA LEU A 107 7.23 -1.09 12.13
C LEU A 107 8.53 -1.17 12.91
N ASN A 108 9.23 -0.07 13.02
CA ASN A 108 10.53 -0.03 13.67
C ASN A 108 10.46 0.31 15.16
N GLY A 109 9.29 0.57 15.65
CA GLY A 109 9.07 0.94 17.06
C GLY A 109 8.89 -0.21 18.03
#